data_464fba73824eceff225a2bbae3f2777e
#
_entry.id   464fba73824eceff225a2bbae3f2777e
#
_cell.length_a   1.000
_cell.length_b   1.000
_cell.length_c   1.000
_cell.angle_alpha   90.00
_cell.angle_beta   90.00
_cell.angle_gamma   90.00
#
_symmetry.space_group_name_H-M   'P 1'
#
loop_
_entity.id
_entity.type
_entity.pdbx_description
1 polymer ?
#
loop_
_entity_poly.entity_id
_entity_poly.type
_entity_poly.pdbx_seq_one_letter_code
_entity_poly.pdbx_strand_id
1 'polypeptide(L)'
;MAGEAGEGVARARALAVLRIRSTALAVALLPAALAVVLLVGGATGRIVGETSDILRWLVVAGALLVLLLAGGVAAVVVRARPAVSPTVAVTEKAAPDLYRMVRDLAVRLQVPVPSAIELTPDCDSWLEDRTHGTRRKAPPQAPALVIGSPFMWWMRVAELRALLAPVVAGTGPAADPDIAAARRFVRGLDAAVGVATAAYEPSFTVWIRRPAYGFLGWVAKMLLRGCRVHAAEMERAVAGAASERAQAVDYGLRIVAQEQVGLAYAGWDRLLTRVALPAWRMGRWPSRLDAGVVAALTELSRRDRLAEGFESRLGERPACDLLEEPGTVDEAASLLAARLFHGGPPRQGPDWSPVAWDTYPEEVVDRIWRSDAARLITVLDEVHEPAEALGSRRVSVPTGAAAGLHGTPDQPGRATLARVLDRLSAGGSEELAARITRHVAREEAAREETTREEAAAQAAVDGAFAPVYHLLPPRTGRELLTDHVTAMVCCAAVDTAGAAPGLDWLDGPALLVGGVRRGDLSWPVLRLVENGDAAPLRSWLTAVGVRPEKPIRLV
;
A
#
# COMPACT_ATOMS: atom_id res chain seq x y z
N MET A 1 19.13 -7.80 -33.94
CA MET A 1 20.24 -6.83 -33.99
C MET A 1 20.10 -5.70 -32.95
N ALA A 2 19.00 -4.90 -32.90
CA ALA A 2 18.89 -3.84 -31.89
C ALA A 2 18.69 -4.40 -30.47
N GLY A 3 17.87 -5.41 -30.29
CA GLY A 3 17.65 -6.06 -28.99
C GLY A 3 18.90 -6.75 -28.42
N GLU A 4 19.72 -7.33 -29.26
CA GLU A 4 21.02 -7.93 -28.86
C GLU A 4 22.03 -6.86 -28.40
N ALA A 5 21.99 -5.68 -29.00
CA ALA A 5 22.79 -4.54 -28.56
C ALA A 5 22.39 -4.06 -27.16
N GLY A 6 21.08 -3.99 -26.88
CA GLY A 6 20.54 -3.65 -25.56
C GLY A 6 20.94 -4.66 -24.49
N GLU A 7 20.87 -5.96 -24.79
CA GLU A 7 21.32 -7.03 -23.89
C GLU A 7 22.82 -6.97 -23.62
N GLY A 8 23.63 -6.68 -24.64
CA GLY A 8 25.06 -6.48 -24.47
C GLY A 8 25.40 -5.33 -23.51
N VAL A 9 24.66 -4.21 -23.61
CA VAL A 9 24.82 -3.07 -22.69
C VAL A 9 24.38 -3.48 -21.27
N ALA A 10 23.24 -4.16 -21.11
CA ALA A 10 22.76 -4.62 -19.82
C ALA A 10 23.80 -5.52 -19.13
N ARG A 11 24.36 -6.49 -19.86
CA ARG A 11 25.41 -7.38 -19.36
C ARG A 11 26.70 -6.63 -18.99
N ALA A 12 27.13 -5.67 -19.82
CA ALA A 12 28.31 -4.85 -19.50
C ALA A 12 28.13 -4.07 -18.19
N ARG A 13 26.94 -3.53 -17.94
CA ARG A 13 26.60 -2.84 -16.68
C ARG A 13 26.48 -3.79 -15.49
N ALA A 14 25.93 -4.99 -15.69
CA ALA A 14 25.93 -6.05 -14.68
C ALA A 14 27.36 -6.41 -14.25
N LEU A 15 28.26 -6.61 -15.22
CA LEU A 15 29.67 -6.87 -14.95
C LEU A 15 30.35 -5.71 -14.20
N ALA A 16 29.98 -4.45 -14.47
CA ALA A 16 30.46 -3.31 -13.70
C ALA A 16 30.03 -3.37 -12.21
N VAL A 17 28.78 -3.73 -11.93
CA VAL A 17 28.31 -3.99 -10.56
C VAL A 17 29.10 -5.13 -9.91
N LEU A 18 29.32 -6.22 -10.63
CA LEU A 18 30.08 -7.36 -10.11
C LEU A 18 31.57 -7.03 -9.90
N ARG A 19 32.16 -6.12 -10.68
CA ARG A 19 33.51 -5.59 -10.44
C ARG A 19 33.59 -4.83 -9.12
N ILE A 20 32.56 -4.00 -8.77
CA ILE A 20 32.53 -3.32 -7.48
C ILE A 20 32.52 -4.34 -6.35
N ARG A 21 31.74 -5.42 -6.46
CA ARG A 21 31.75 -6.53 -5.50
C ARG A 21 33.13 -7.17 -5.35
N SER A 22 33.78 -7.51 -6.48
CA SER A 22 35.08 -8.15 -6.45
C SER A 22 36.18 -7.21 -5.95
N THR A 23 36.11 -5.92 -6.26
CA THR A 23 37.04 -4.91 -5.73
C THR A 23 36.86 -4.76 -4.20
N ALA A 24 35.63 -4.70 -3.71
CA ALA A 24 35.38 -4.66 -2.27
C ALA A 24 35.93 -5.89 -1.54
N LEU A 25 35.76 -7.08 -2.15
CA LEU A 25 36.31 -8.31 -1.62
C LEU A 25 37.86 -8.31 -1.64
N ALA A 26 38.46 -7.83 -2.73
CA ALA A 26 39.94 -7.72 -2.86
C ALA A 26 40.52 -6.77 -1.79
N VAL A 27 39.87 -5.61 -1.58
CA VAL A 27 40.26 -4.66 -0.52
C VAL A 27 40.14 -5.29 0.87
N ALA A 28 39.08 -6.06 1.13
CA ALA A 28 38.91 -6.75 2.40
C ALA A 28 39.95 -7.87 2.65
N LEU A 29 40.44 -8.51 1.58
CA LEU A 29 41.47 -9.57 1.62
C LEU A 29 42.91 -9.02 1.69
N LEU A 30 43.14 -7.76 1.34
CA LEU A 30 44.49 -7.17 1.25
C LEU A 30 45.26 -7.24 2.59
N PRO A 31 44.68 -6.94 3.77
CA PRO A 31 45.39 -7.13 5.04
C PRO A 31 45.80 -8.58 5.30
N ALA A 32 44.97 -9.55 4.88
CA ALA A 32 45.29 -10.97 5.04
C ALA A 32 46.45 -11.39 4.13
N ALA A 33 46.49 -10.90 2.89
CA ALA A 33 47.61 -11.13 1.99
C ALA A 33 48.91 -10.55 2.57
N LEU A 34 48.87 -9.33 3.13
CA LEU A 34 50.01 -8.72 3.79
C LEU A 34 50.46 -9.53 5.03
N ALA A 35 49.53 -10.01 5.83
CA ALA A 35 49.84 -10.86 6.99
C ALA A 35 50.54 -12.15 6.58
N VAL A 36 50.10 -12.80 5.50
CA VAL A 36 50.76 -14.01 4.95
C VAL A 36 52.19 -13.71 4.51
N VAL A 37 52.42 -12.60 3.79
CA VAL A 37 53.79 -12.20 3.35
C VAL A 37 54.70 -11.96 4.55
N LEU A 38 54.22 -11.27 5.60
CA LEU A 38 55.00 -11.00 6.82
C LEU A 38 55.27 -12.29 7.61
N LEU A 39 54.33 -13.23 7.68
CA LEU A 39 54.49 -14.52 8.35
C LEU A 39 55.55 -15.37 7.63
N VAL A 40 55.46 -15.46 6.30
CA VAL A 40 56.43 -16.22 5.48
C VAL A 40 57.81 -15.54 5.55
N GLY A 41 57.90 -14.20 5.48
CA GLY A 41 59.15 -13.46 5.61
C GLY A 41 59.83 -13.67 6.97
N GLY A 42 59.06 -13.76 8.04
CA GLY A 42 59.57 -14.11 9.38
C GLY A 42 60.03 -15.58 9.49
N ALA A 43 59.23 -16.51 8.92
CA ALA A 43 59.58 -17.95 8.94
C ALA A 43 60.83 -18.29 8.11
N THR A 44 61.10 -17.52 7.05
CA THR A 44 62.29 -17.67 6.21
C THR A 44 63.51 -16.90 6.72
N GLY A 45 63.41 -16.26 7.90
CA GLY A 45 64.52 -15.51 8.49
C GLY A 45 64.94 -14.24 7.74
N ARG A 46 64.12 -13.76 6.79
CA ARG A 46 64.40 -12.54 6.02
C ARG A 46 63.96 -11.26 6.74
N ILE A 47 63.07 -11.39 7.68
CA ILE A 47 62.57 -10.28 8.54
C ILE A 47 62.83 -10.70 9.99
N VAL A 48 63.91 -10.23 10.59
CA VAL A 48 64.32 -10.58 11.95
C VAL A 48 64.44 -9.29 12.78
N GLY A 49 63.88 -9.31 14.00
CA GLY A 49 64.00 -8.21 14.98
C GLY A 49 62.76 -8.14 15.90
N GLU A 50 62.96 -7.77 17.15
CA GLU A 50 61.88 -7.70 18.17
C GLU A 50 60.72 -6.79 17.77
N THR A 51 61.01 -5.63 17.14
CA THR A 51 60.02 -4.70 16.59
C THR A 51 59.27 -5.29 15.39
N SER A 52 59.93 -6.12 14.59
CA SER A 52 59.29 -6.79 13.42
C SER A 52 58.34 -7.89 13.87
N ASP A 53 58.58 -8.53 15.03
CA ASP A 53 57.68 -9.56 15.56
C ASP A 53 56.40 -8.96 16.15
N ILE A 54 56.50 -7.84 16.86
CA ILE A 54 55.34 -7.10 17.35
C ILE A 54 54.46 -6.61 16.17
N LEU A 55 55.10 -5.98 15.16
CA LEU A 55 54.41 -5.48 13.97
C LEU A 55 53.69 -6.61 13.22
N ARG A 56 54.34 -7.77 13.07
CA ARG A 56 53.78 -8.96 12.41
C ARG A 56 52.50 -9.41 13.13
N TRP A 57 52.51 -9.56 14.46
CA TRP A 57 51.36 -9.97 15.20
C TRP A 57 50.24 -8.92 15.20
N LEU A 58 50.54 -7.63 15.21
CA LEU A 58 49.55 -6.57 15.05
C LEU A 58 48.88 -6.63 13.66
N VAL A 59 49.65 -6.85 12.59
CA VAL A 59 49.10 -6.98 11.24
C VAL A 59 48.26 -8.25 11.12
N VAL A 60 48.65 -9.37 11.71
CA VAL A 60 47.86 -10.62 11.74
C VAL A 60 46.55 -10.42 12.50
N ALA A 61 46.60 -9.81 13.68
CA ALA A 61 45.41 -9.53 14.45
C ALA A 61 44.44 -8.57 13.70
N GLY A 62 44.98 -7.52 13.08
CA GLY A 62 44.22 -6.60 12.22
C GLY A 62 43.59 -7.30 11.02
N ALA A 63 44.36 -8.18 10.35
CA ALA A 63 43.87 -8.97 9.21
C ALA A 63 42.73 -9.91 9.62
N LEU A 64 42.84 -10.61 10.75
CA LEU A 64 41.79 -11.47 11.29
C LEU A 64 40.53 -10.66 11.62
N LEU A 65 40.66 -9.49 12.24
CA LEU A 65 39.54 -8.61 12.53
C LEU A 65 38.81 -8.16 11.26
N VAL A 66 39.56 -7.72 10.23
CA VAL A 66 38.99 -7.30 8.93
C VAL A 66 38.29 -8.48 8.25
N LEU A 67 38.88 -9.68 8.27
CA LEU A 67 38.27 -10.88 7.70
C LEU A 67 36.97 -11.27 8.42
N LEU A 68 36.95 -11.19 9.75
CA LEU A 68 35.76 -11.47 10.55
C LEU A 68 34.65 -10.45 10.24
N LEU A 69 34.98 -9.17 10.15
CA LEU A 69 34.02 -8.13 9.78
C LEU A 69 33.52 -8.29 8.35
N ALA A 70 34.41 -8.53 7.38
CA ALA A 70 34.03 -8.77 5.99
C ALA A 70 33.19 -10.04 5.84
N GLY A 71 33.56 -11.12 6.53
CA GLY A 71 32.79 -12.38 6.58
C GLY A 71 31.40 -12.16 7.20
N GLY A 72 31.31 -11.37 8.28
CA GLY A 72 30.06 -10.99 8.90
C GLY A 72 29.15 -10.20 7.94
N VAL A 73 29.68 -9.16 7.27
CA VAL A 73 28.95 -8.40 6.25
C VAL A 73 28.48 -9.31 5.11
N ALA A 74 29.39 -10.13 4.56
CA ALA A 74 29.04 -11.06 3.48
C ALA A 74 27.97 -12.07 3.91
N ALA A 75 28.06 -12.60 5.13
CA ALA A 75 27.07 -13.53 5.67
C ALA A 75 25.69 -12.87 5.83
N VAL A 76 25.63 -11.61 6.28
CA VAL A 76 24.37 -10.87 6.36
C VAL A 76 23.82 -10.59 4.97
N VAL A 77 24.62 -10.08 4.03
CA VAL A 77 24.20 -9.81 2.64
C VAL A 77 23.65 -11.08 1.96
N VAL A 78 24.28 -12.24 2.21
CA VAL A 78 23.83 -13.53 1.61
C VAL A 78 22.60 -14.08 2.30
N ARG A 79 22.42 -13.85 3.60
CA ARG A 79 21.30 -14.36 4.40
C ARG A 79 20.14 -13.40 4.50
N ALA A 80 20.38 -12.11 4.28
CA ALA A 80 19.33 -11.12 4.30
C ALA A 80 18.30 -11.45 3.21
N ARG A 81 17.04 -11.57 3.64
CA ARG A 81 15.94 -11.82 2.72
C ARG A 81 15.47 -10.47 2.18
N PRO A 82 15.53 -10.24 0.86
CA PRO A 82 14.91 -9.06 0.29
C PRO A 82 13.40 -9.08 0.60
N ALA A 83 12.82 -7.91 0.79
CA ALA A 83 11.38 -7.79 0.89
C ALA A 83 10.75 -8.34 -0.40
N VAL A 84 9.79 -9.22 -0.25
CA VAL A 84 8.99 -9.79 -1.34
C VAL A 84 7.66 -9.06 -1.32
N SER A 85 7.21 -8.62 -2.49
CA SER A 85 5.89 -7.98 -2.61
C SER A 85 4.81 -8.98 -2.20
N PRO A 86 3.88 -8.60 -1.31
CA PRO A 86 2.77 -9.48 -0.97
C PRO A 86 1.85 -9.61 -2.19
N THR A 87 1.51 -10.85 -2.53
CA THR A 87 0.75 -11.20 -3.73
C THR A 87 -0.18 -12.37 -3.44
N VAL A 88 -1.17 -12.55 -4.30
CA VAL A 88 -2.03 -13.73 -4.35
C VAL A 88 -1.47 -14.68 -5.40
N ALA A 89 -1.04 -15.87 -4.98
CA ALA A 89 -0.55 -16.88 -5.90
C ALA A 89 -1.70 -17.47 -6.72
N VAL A 90 -1.55 -17.49 -8.05
CA VAL A 90 -2.50 -18.12 -8.97
C VAL A 90 -1.87 -19.40 -9.49
N THR A 91 -2.46 -20.55 -9.16
CA THR A 91 -1.95 -21.84 -9.64
C THR A 91 -2.37 -22.12 -11.08
N GLU A 92 -1.62 -22.96 -11.80
CA GLU A 92 -1.99 -23.35 -13.17
C GLU A 92 -3.35 -24.01 -13.24
N LYS A 93 -3.79 -24.70 -12.17
CA LYS A 93 -5.13 -25.30 -12.08
C LYS A 93 -6.23 -24.25 -11.96
N ALA A 94 -5.95 -23.15 -11.28
CA ALA A 94 -6.91 -22.07 -11.08
C ALA A 94 -7.00 -21.11 -12.30
N ALA A 95 -6.01 -21.14 -13.20
CA ALA A 95 -5.98 -20.26 -14.37
C ALA A 95 -5.24 -20.90 -15.56
N PRO A 96 -5.70 -22.04 -16.08
CA PRO A 96 -5.00 -22.76 -17.14
C PRO A 96 -4.87 -21.92 -18.44
N ASP A 97 -5.89 -21.13 -18.76
CA ASP A 97 -5.90 -20.26 -19.94
C ASP A 97 -4.91 -19.10 -19.80
N LEU A 98 -4.77 -18.52 -18.61
CA LEU A 98 -3.78 -17.47 -18.32
C LEU A 98 -2.36 -18.02 -18.48
N TYR A 99 -2.08 -19.18 -17.90
CA TYR A 99 -0.78 -19.84 -18.05
C TYR A 99 -0.47 -20.20 -19.50
N ARG A 100 -1.47 -20.65 -20.26
CA ARG A 100 -1.34 -20.93 -21.70
C ARG A 100 -1.02 -19.64 -22.46
N MET A 101 -1.76 -18.57 -22.23
CA MET A 101 -1.54 -17.27 -22.88
C MET A 101 -0.11 -16.75 -22.60
N VAL A 102 0.37 -16.82 -21.36
CA VAL A 102 1.72 -16.37 -21.00
C VAL A 102 2.78 -17.27 -21.62
N ARG A 103 2.55 -18.58 -21.69
CA ARG A 103 3.45 -19.54 -22.34
C ARG A 103 3.55 -19.29 -23.85
N ASP A 104 2.42 -19.09 -24.51
CA ASP A 104 2.38 -18.76 -25.94
C ASP A 104 3.09 -17.43 -26.23
N LEU A 105 2.92 -16.44 -25.33
CA LEU A 105 3.60 -15.16 -25.42
C LEU A 105 5.12 -15.33 -25.28
N ALA A 106 5.58 -16.11 -24.30
CA ALA A 106 7.00 -16.39 -24.10
C ALA A 106 7.63 -17.09 -25.31
N VAL A 107 6.91 -18.06 -25.92
CA VAL A 107 7.36 -18.73 -27.14
C VAL A 107 7.48 -17.74 -28.31
N ARG A 108 6.48 -16.87 -28.51
CA ARG A 108 6.53 -15.84 -29.57
C ARG A 108 7.68 -14.86 -29.40
N LEU A 109 7.98 -14.50 -28.16
CA LEU A 109 9.06 -13.57 -27.80
C LEU A 109 10.43 -14.26 -27.71
N GLN A 110 10.48 -15.59 -27.85
CA GLN A 110 11.69 -16.41 -27.71
C GLN A 110 12.43 -16.19 -26.37
N VAL A 111 11.66 -16.20 -25.28
CA VAL A 111 12.16 -16.00 -23.92
C VAL A 111 11.72 -17.13 -23.01
N PRO A 112 12.42 -17.35 -21.86
CA PRO A 112 11.99 -18.32 -20.86
C PRO A 112 10.60 -17.99 -20.32
N VAL A 113 9.80 -19.03 -20.04
CA VAL A 113 8.49 -18.90 -19.42
C VAL A 113 8.68 -18.49 -17.95
N PRO A 114 7.89 -17.53 -17.42
CA PRO A 114 7.88 -17.22 -15.99
C PRO A 114 7.61 -18.47 -15.14
N SER A 115 8.24 -18.55 -13.95
CA SER A 115 8.13 -19.72 -13.07
C SER A 115 6.78 -19.83 -12.36
N ALA A 116 6.10 -18.71 -12.14
CA ALA A 116 4.80 -18.61 -11.50
C ALA A 116 4.08 -17.35 -11.98
N ILE A 117 2.76 -17.32 -11.77
CA ILE A 117 1.93 -16.13 -11.98
C ILE A 117 1.28 -15.78 -10.66
N GLU A 118 1.32 -14.51 -10.30
CA GLU A 118 0.78 -13.99 -9.06
C GLU A 118 0.07 -12.66 -9.31
N LEU A 119 -0.93 -12.34 -8.48
CA LEU A 119 -1.67 -11.10 -8.57
C LEU A 119 -1.34 -10.16 -7.41
N THR A 120 -1.28 -8.89 -7.72
CA THR A 120 -1.17 -7.80 -6.75
C THR A 120 -2.37 -6.87 -6.87
N PRO A 121 -2.86 -6.27 -5.78
CA PRO A 121 -3.89 -5.24 -5.87
C PRO A 121 -3.36 -3.88 -6.33
N ASP A 122 -2.16 -3.82 -6.85
CA ASP A 122 -1.58 -2.62 -7.46
C ASP A 122 -1.84 -2.58 -8.97
N CYS A 123 -1.91 -1.38 -9.56
CA CYS A 123 -2.05 -1.18 -11.01
C CYS A 123 -0.69 -1.21 -11.71
N ASP A 124 0.09 -2.26 -11.48
CA ASP A 124 1.38 -2.47 -12.14
C ASP A 124 1.61 -3.96 -12.44
N SER A 125 2.56 -4.27 -13.31
CA SER A 125 2.95 -5.64 -13.62
C SER A 125 4.45 -5.71 -13.83
N TRP A 126 5.10 -6.67 -13.14
CA TRP A 126 6.55 -6.81 -13.18
C TRP A 126 7.00 -8.25 -13.03
N LEU A 127 8.31 -8.46 -13.18
CA LEU A 127 8.97 -9.73 -12.90
C LEU A 127 9.65 -9.68 -11.53
N GLU A 128 9.34 -10.64 -10.68
CA GLU A 128 9.93 -10.75 -9.35
C GLU A 128 10.75 -12.04 -9.24
N ASP A 129 12.02 -11.91 -8.84
CA ASP A 129 12.85 -13.06 -8.56
C ASP A 129 12.63 -13.55 -7.13
N ARG A 130 12.00 -14.70 -7.01
CA ARG A 130 11.69 -15.36 -5.73
C ARG A 130 12.68 -16.46 -5.34
N THR A 131 13.78 -16.60 -6.06
CA THR A 131 14.82 -17.58 -5.72
C THR A 131 15.58 -17.14 -4.47
N HIS A 132 15.15 -17.62 -3.30
CA HIS A 132 15.83 -17.37 -2.04
C HIS A 132 16.80 -18.51 -1.71
N GLY A 133 18.00 -18.11 -1.44
CA GLY A 133 19.28 -18.75 -1.20
C GLY A 133 19.41 -19.94 -0.27
N THR A 134 18.49 -20.87 -0.18
CA THR A 134 18.68 -22.10 0.58
C THR A 134 19.06 -23.32 -0.25
N ARG A 135 19.01 -23.25 -1.57
CA ARG A 135 19.49 -24.33 -2.46
C ARG A 135 20.53 -23.81 -3.47
N ARG A 136 21.75 -23.76 -3.04
CA ARG A 136 22.94 -23.45 -3.87
C ARG A 136 23.10 -24.38 -5.10
N LYS A 137 22.26 -25.39 -5.25
CA LYS A 137 22.31 -26.41 -6.33
C LYS A 137 21.05 -26.45 -7.22
N ALA A 138 20.03 -25.59 -6.97
CA ALA A 138 18.90 -25.54 -7.89
C ALA A 138 19.27 -24.71 -9.13
N PRO A 139 18.88 -25.13 -10.34
CA PRO A 139 19.05 -24.31 -11.54
C PRO A 139 18.36 -22.98 -11.34
N PRO A 140 18.86 -21.87 -11.96
CA PRO A 140 18.22 -20.57 -11.90
C PRO A 140 16.79 -20.71 -12.43
N GLN A 141 15.80 -20.54 -11.55
CA GLN A 141 14.40 -20.48 -11.97
C GLN A 141 14.14 -19.12 -12.61
N ALA A 142 13.32 -19.12 -13.67
CA ALA A 142 12.81 -17.89 -14.23
C ALA A 142 12.05 -17.08 -13.16
N PRO A 143 12.04 -15.74 -13.24
CA PRO A 143 11.29 -14.92 -12.28
C PRO A 143 9.78 -15.22 -12.34
N ALA A 144 9.07 -14.95 -11.26
CA ALA A 144 7.61 -14.97 -11.23
C ALA A 144 7.06 -13.72 -11.93
N LEU A 145 5.94 -13.88 -12.63
CA LEU A 145 5.19 -12.78 -13.25
C LEU A 145 4.14 -12.30 -12.24
N VAL A 146 4.28 -11.05 -11.81
CA VAL A 146 3.29 -10.38 -10.97
C VAL A 146 2.42 -9.50 -11.86
N ILE A 147 1.11 -9.65 -11.76
CA ILE A 147 0.11 -8.93 -12.58
C ILE A 147 -0.79 -8.14 -11.65
N GLY A 148 -1.06 -6.88 -11.99
CA GLY A 148 -2.05 -6.07 -11.29
C GLY A 148 -3.46 -6.65 -11.43
N SER A 149 -4.12 -6.95 -10.31
CA SER A 149 -5.48 -7.50 -10.33
C SER A 149 -6.49 -6.57 -11.01
N PRO A 150 -6.38 -5.21 -10.94
CA PRO A 150 -7.26 -4.32 -11.70
C PRO A 150 -7.25 -4.59 -13.20
N PHE A 151 -6.12 -5.02 -13.76
CA PHE A 151 -6.02 -5.35 -15.19
C PHE A 151 -6.82 -6.60 -15.55
N MET A 152 -6.93 -7.57 -14.65
CA MET A 152 -7.74 -8.77 -14.85
C MET A 152 -9.22 -8.44 -14.96
N TRP A 153 -9.70 -7.43 -14.25
CA TRP A 153 -11.09 -7.04 -14.21
C TRP A 153 -11.48 -6.06 -15.32
N TRP A 154 -10.55 -5.20 -15.71
CA TRP A 154 -10.80 -4.13 -16.67
C TRP A 154 -10.47 -4.49 -18.12
N MET A 155 -9.32 -5.17 -18.34
CA MET A 155 -8.81 -5.38 -19.70
C MET A 155 -9.49 -6.54 -20.41
N ARG A 156 -9.38 -6.51 -21.74
CA ARG A 156 -9.68 -7.66 -22.60
C ARG A 156 -8.45 -8.56 -22.70
N VAL A 157 -8.65 -9.84 -23.03
CA VAL A 157 -7.55 -10.82 -23.15
C VAL A 157 -6.46 -10.34 -24.11
N ALA A 158 -6.86 -9.72 -25.23
CA ALA A 158 -5.91 -9.20 -26.22
C ALA A 158 -5.08 -8.03 -25.68
N GLU A 159 -5.70 -7.14 -24.89
CA GLU A 159 -5.05 -6.00 -24.27
C GLU A 159 -4.12 -6.43 -23.13
N LEU A 160 -4.59 -7.33 -22.27
CA LEU A 160 -3.75 -7.91 -21.21
C LEU A 160 -2.51 -8.59 -21.82
N ARG A 161 -2.67 -9.35 -22.90
CA ARG A 161 -1.55 -9.95 -23.62
C ARG A 161 -0.59 -8.91 -24.16
N ALA A 162 -1.08 -7.82 -24.71
CA ALA A 162 -0.27 -6.72 -25.23
C ALA A 162 0.45 -5.96 -24.11
N LEU A 163 -0.21 -5.74 -22.96
CA LEU A 163 0.36 -5.16 -21.77
C LEU A 163 1.50 -6.02 -21.20
N LEU A 164 1.28 -7.33 -21.12
CA LEU A 164 2.25 -8.26 -20.54
C LEU A 164 3.45 -8.56 -21.46
N ALA A 165 3.34 -8.26 -22.76
CA ALA A 165 4.39 -8.56 -23.73
C ALA A 165 5.79 -8.00 -23.32
N PRO A 166 5.96 -6.71 -22.98
CA PRO A 166 7.26 -6.19 -22.54
C PRO A 166 7.70 -6.77 -21.18
N VAL A 167 6.76 -7.09 -20.28
CA VAL A 167 7.07 -7.70 -18.98
C VAL A 167 7.62 -9.11 -19.19
N VAL A 168 6.91 -9.95 -19.95
CA VAL A 168 7.34 -11.32 -20.27
C VAL A 168 8.64 -11.32 -21.07
N ALA A 169 8.83 -10.38 -22.02
CA ALA A 169 10.09 -10.22 -22.74
C ALA A 169 11.29 -10.01 -21.82
N GLY A 170 11.08 -9.40 -20.66
CA GLY A 170 12.09 -9.19 -19.63
C GLY A 170 12.64 -10.48 -19.01
N THR A 171 11.98 -11.64 -19.16
CA THR A 171 12.49 -12.92 -18.68
C THR A 171 13.75 -13.36 -19.43
N GLY A 172 13.92 -12.95 -20.69
CA GLY A 172 15.14 -13.23 -21.47
C GLY A 172 16.39 -12.62 -20.82
N PRO A 173 16.51 -11.30 -20.71
CA PRO A 173 17.62 -10.67 -19.99
C PRO A 173 17.73 -11.09 -18.52
N ALA A 174 16.60 -11.39 -17.84
CA ALA A 174 16.63 -11.86 -16.46
C ALA A 174 17.25 -13.25 -16.28
N ALA A 175 17.25 -14.07 -17.33
CA ALA A 175 17.90 -15.39 -17.34
C ALA A 175 19.42 -15.31 -17.50
N ASP A 176 19.99 -14.15 -17.89
CA ASP A 176 21.44 -13.97 -17.97
C ASP A 176 22.06 -14.08 -16.57
N PRO A 177 23.07 -14.97 -16.37
CA PRO A 177 23.63 -15.24 -15.04
C PRO A 177 24.33 -14.03 -14.43
N ASP A 178 24.93 -13.15 -15.26
CA ASP A 178 25.64 -11.95 -14.79
C ASP A 178 24.64 -10.91 -14.31
N ILE A 179 23.53 -10.71 -15.04
CA ILE A 179 22.43 -9.80 -14.66
C ILE A 179 21.75 -10.31 -13.37
N ALA A 180 21.45 -11.59 -13.31
CA ALA A 180 20.86 -12.22 -12.13
C ALA A 180 21.78 -12.12 -10.89
N ALA A 181 23.10 -12.29 -11.08
CA ALA A 181 24.08 -12.14 -10.00
C ALA A 181 24.20 -10.68 -9.51
N ALA A 182 24.19 -9.71 -10.44
CA ALA A 182 24.20 -8.29 -10.11
C ALA A 182 22.95 -7.86 -9.33
N ARG A 183 21.77 -8.27 -9.79
CA ARG A 183 20.48 -8.03 -9.09
C ARG A 183 20.47 -8.63 -7.69
N ARG A 184 20.91 -9.89 -7.53
CA ARG A 184 21.00 -10.52 -6.21
C ARG A 184 21.94 -9.79 -5.28
N PHE A 185 23.09 -9.31 -5.79
CA PHE A 185 24.03 -8.55 -4.99
C PHE A 185 23.44 -7.22 -4.52
N VAL A 186 22.83 -6.44 -5.40
CA VAL A 186 22.20 -5.14 -5.05
C VAL A 186 21.08 -5.35 -4.05
N ARG A 187 20.16 -6.32 -4.29
CA ARG A 187 19.07 -6.65 -3.36
C ARG A 187 19.57 -7.15 -2.00
N GLY A 188 20.64 -7.92 -1.98
CA GLY A 188 21.26 -8.36 -0.73
C GLY A 188 21.86 -7.20 0.07
N LEU A 189 22.45 -6.21 -0.59
CA LEU A 189 22.93 -4.98 0.06
C LEU A 189 21.77 -4.15 0.62
N ASP A 190 20.69 -4.02 -0.14
CA ASP A 190 19.50 -3.27 0.28
C ASP A 190 18.84 -3.93 1.50
N ALA A 191 18.67 -5.24 1.47
CA ALA A 191 18.19 -6.02 2.60
C ALA A 191 19.12 -5.92 3.83
N ALA A 192 20.44 -5.85 3.63
CA ALA A 192 21.40 -5.65 4.71
C ALA A 192 21.27 -4.24 5.35
N VAL A 193 20.93 -3.21 4.55
CA VAL A 193 20.58 -1.89 5.09
C VAL A 193 19.30 -1.97 5.93
N GLY A 194 18.28 -2.70 5.46
CA GLY A 194 17.04 -2.93 6.21
C GLY A 194 17.30 -3.60 7.57
N VAL A 195 18.12 -4.65 7.61
CA VAL A 195 18.53 -5.32 8.85
C VAL A 195 19.27 -4.35 9.79
N ALA A 196 20.17 -3.53 9.24
CA ALA A 196 20.92 -2.56 10.03
C ALA A 196 20.02 -1.46 10.62
N THR A 197 18.97 -1.04 9.93
CA THR A 197 18.01 -0.04 10.40
C THR A 197 17.03 -0.60 11.41
N ALA A 198 16.50 -1.81 11.20
CA ALA A 198 15.60 -2.49 12.12
C ALA A 198 16.25 -2.78 13.49
N ALA A 199 17.57 -2.95 13.55
CA ALA A 199 18.32 -3.14 14.79
C ALA A 199 18.40 -1.89 15.69
N TYR A 200 17.83 -0.76 15.29
CA TYR A 200 17.78 0.47 16.10
C TYR A 200 16.59 0.55 17.06
N GLU A 201 15.68 -0.42 17.06
CA GLU A 201 14.60 -0.47 18.04
C GLU A 201 15.13 -0.70 19.47
N PRO A 202 14.58 -0.05 20.51
CA PRO A 202 15.16 -0.02 21.86
C PRO A 202 15.03 -1.37 22.59
N SER A 203 16.11 -2.17 22.56
CA SER A 203 16.25 -3.38 23.35
C SER A 203 17.62 -3.39 24.04
N PHE A 204 17.71 -3.88 25.28
CA PHE A 204 18.93 -3.85 26.10
C PHE A 204 20.14 -4.55 25.46
N THR A 205 19.90 -5.59 24.68
CA THR A 205 20.95 -6.34 23.94
C THR A 205 21.48 -5.58 22.70
N VAL A 206 20.76 -4.58 22.23
CA VAL A 206 21.09 -3.79 21.04
C VAL A 206 22.27 -2.85 21.28
N TRP A 207 22.47 -2.38 22.51
CA TRP A 207 23.53 -1.42 22.81
C TRP A 207 24.94 -1.96 22.50
N ILE A 208 25.18 -3.25 22.77
CA ILE A 208 26.47 -3.92 22.48
C ILE A 208 26.64 -4.18 20.97
N ARG A 209 25.55 -4.38 20.22
CA ARG A 209 25.57 -4.71 18.78
C ARG A 209 25.48 -3.47 17.87
N ARG A 210 25.14 -2.32 18.40
CA ARG A 210 25.01 -1.04 17.65
C ARG A 210 26.21 -0.72 16.75
N PRO A 211 27.48 -0.79 17.18
CA PRO A 211 28.60 -0.46 16.32
C PRO A 211 28.75 -1.42 15.16
N ALA A 212 28.47 -2.72 15.35
CA ALA A 212 28.53 -3.72 14.29
C ALA A 212 27.44 -3.49 13.22
N TYR A 213 26.19 -3.20 13.63
CA TYR A 213 25.11 -2.88 12.71
C TYR A 213 25.33 -1.51 12.03
N GLY A 214 25.87 -0.53 12.75
CA GLY A 214 26.26 0.75 12.17
C GLY A 214 27.32 0.60 11.06
N PHE A 215 28.35 -0.20 11.33
CA PHE A 215 29.38 -0.53 10.35
C PHE A 215 28.80 -1.29 9.15
N LEU A 216 27.98 -2.31 9.40
CA LEU A 216 27.27 -3.06 8.35
C LEU A 216 26.46 -2.11 7.44
N GLY A 217 25.63 -1.26 8.05
CA GLY A 217 24.80 -0.29 7.31
C GLY A 217 25.64 0.72 6.53
N TRP A 218 26.77 1.17 7.09
CA TRP A 218 27.68 2.08 6.40
C TRP A 218 28.33 1.42 5.17
N VAL A 219 28.89 0.20 5.31
CA VAL A 219 29.48 -0.57 4.21
C VAL A 219 28.43 -0.86 3.11
N ALA A 220 27.25 -1.34 3.49
CA ALA A 220 26.17 -1.63 2.55
C ALA A 220 25.74 -0.38 1.77
N LYS A 221 25.54 0.76 2.46
CA LYS A 221 25.20 2.05 1.83
C LYS A 221 26.31 2.56 0.91
N MET A 222 27.58 2.39 1.29
CA MET A 222 28.72 2.77 0.45
C MET A 222 28.75 1.96 -0.85
N LEU A 223 28.59 0.64 -0.74
CA LEU A 223 28.55 -0.25 -1.91
C LEU A 223 27.33 0.01 -2.80
N LEU A 224 26.16 0.26 -2.21
CA LEU A 224 24.94 0.64 -2.95
C LEU A 224 25.13 1.94 -3.73
N ARG A 225 25.76 2.96 -3.13
CA ARG A 225 26.08 4.21 -3.84
C ARG A 225 26.99 3.96 -5.05
N GLY A 226 28.01 3.10 -4.88
CA GLY A 226 28.88 2.69 -5.99
C GLY A 226 28.16 1.93 -7.10
N CYS A 227 27.18 1.08 -6.74
CA CYS A 227 26.40 0.30 -7.70
C CYS A 227 25.29 1.09 -8.40
N ARG A 228 24.78 2.18 -7.78
CA ARG A 228 23.53 2.86 -8.16
C ARG A 228 23.43 3.22 -9.64
N VAL A 229 24.49 3.84 -10.20
CA VAL A 229 24.49 4.27 -11.61
C VAL A 229 24.46 3.05 -12.53
N HIS A 230 25.33 2.07 -12.27
CA HIS A 230 25.44 0.87 -13.10
C HIS A 230 24.19 -0.01 -13.01
N ALA A 231 23.60 -0.15 -11.82
CA ALA A 231 22.35 -0.88 -11.62
C ALA A 231 21.20 -0.20 -12.37
N ALA A 232 21.05 1.13 -12.26
CA ALA A 232 20.01 1.88 -12.96
C ALA A 232 20.16 1.80 -14.50
N GLU A 233 21.40 1.84 -15.01
CA GLU A 233 21.65 1.69 -16.44
C GLU A 233 21.43 0.25 -16.93
N MET A 234 21.78 -0.74 -16.10
CA MET A 234 21.48 -2.15 -16.37
C MET A 234 19.97 -2.36 -16.52
N GLU A 235 19.17 -1.88 -15.55
CA GLU A 235 17.72 -2.05 -15.60
C GLU A 235 17.07 -1.29 -16.76
N ARG A 236 17.56 -0.09 -17.09
CA ARG A 236 17.09 0.64 -18.28
C ARG A 236 17.41 -0.11 -19.59
N ALA A 237 18.59 -0.71 -19.69
CA ALA A 237 18.98 -1.49 -20.86
C ALA A 237 18.16 -2.78 -20.96
N VAL A 238 17.86 -3.45 -19.83
CA VAL A 238 16.96 -4.61 -19.77
C VAL A 238 15.56 -4.23 -20.24
N ALA A 239 15.01 -3.12 -19.72
CA ALA A 239 13.69 -2.63 -20.10
C ALA A 239 13.63 -2.24 -21.59
N GLY A 240 14.68 -1.59 -22.11
CA GLY A 240 14.80 -1.27 -23.54
C GLY A 240 14.80 -2.51 -24.42
N ALA A 241 15.63 -3.50 -24.11
CA ALA A 241 15.71 -4.77 -24.86
C ALA A 241 14.37 -5.54 -24.79
N ALA A 242 13.71 -5.54 -23.65
CA ALA A 242 12.39 -6.16 -23.47
C ALA A 242 11.31 -5.43 -24.31
N SER A 243 11.33 -4.09 -24.32
CA SER A 243 10.41 -3.28 -25.13
C SER A 243 10.60 -3.49 -26.62
N GLU A 244 11.86 -3.57 -27.11
CA GLU A 244 12.17 -3.88 -28.51
C GLU A 244 11.67 -5.27 -28.90
N ARG A 245 11.88 -6.29 -28.05
CA ARG A 245 11.35 -7.64 -28.29
C ARG A 245 9.84 -7.67 -28.33
N ALA A 246 9.18 -6.90 -27.48
CA ALA A 246 7.73 -6.78 -27.45
C ALA A 246 7.14 -6.14 -28.72
N GLN A 247 7.97 -5.51 -29.59
CA GLN A 247 7.53 -5.01 -30.90
C GLN A 247 7.05 -6.13 -31.83
N ALA A 248 7.45 -7.38 -31.59
CA ALA A 248 6.92 -8.55 -32.28
C ALA A 248 5.41 -8.81 -31.99
N VAL A 249 4.86 -8.22 -30.93
CA VAL A 249 3.43 -8.23 -30.62
C VAL A 249 2.77 -6.97 -31.19
N ASP A 250 1.54 -7.10 -31.64
CA ASP A 250 0.75 -6.07 -32.32
C ASP A 250 0.90 -4.67 -31.68
N TYR A 251 1.43 -3.74 -32.47
CA TYR A 251 1.72 -2.38 -32.02
C TYR A 251 0.46 -1.59 -31.70
N GLY A 252 -0.60 -1.74 -32.51
CA GLY A 252 -1.87 -1.05 -32.29
C GLY A 252 -2.52 -1.45 -30.98
N LEU A 253 -2.56 -2.73 -30.67
CA LEU A 253 -3.09 -3.25 -29.41
C LEU A 253 -2.27 -2.78 -28.20
N ARG A 254 -0.97 -2.57 -28.34
CA ARG A 254 -0.13 -2.06 -27.24
C ARG A 254 -0.45 -0.61 -26.90
N ILE A 255 -0.73 0.23 -27.90
CA ILE A 255 -1.13 1.62 -27.65
C ILE A 255 -2.47 1.63 -26.90
N VAL A 256 -3.46 0.89 -27.39
CA VAL A 256 -4.76 0.76 -26.73
C VAL A 256 -4.60 0.25 -25.29
N ALA A 257 -3.79 -0.79 -25.08
CA ALA A 257 -3.54 -1.33 -23.74
C ALA A 257 -2.92 -0.27 -22.79
N GLN A 258 -2.00 0.57 -23.28
CA GLN A 258 -1.41 1.65 -22.48
C GLN A 258 -2.40 2.74 -22.10
N GLU A 259 -3.32 3.11 -23.01
CA GLU A 259 -4.42 4.03 -22.70
C GLU A 259 -5.32 3.43 -21.60
N GLN A 260 -5.61 2.13 -21.71
CA GLN A 260 -6.42 1.43 -20.71
C GLN A 260 -5.73 1.34 -19.34
N VAL A 261 -4.40 1.28 -19.26
CA VAL A 261 -3.65 1.35 -17.98
C VAL A 261 -3.94 2.65 -17.25
N GLY A 262 -3.93 3.79 -17.95
CA GLY A 262 -4.22 5.10 -17.36
C GLY A 262 -5.63 5.18 -16.77
N LEU A 263 -6.62 4.66 -17.50
CA LEU A 263 -8.01 4.59 -17.05
C LEU A 263 -8.17 3.61 -15.88
N ALA A 264 -7.55 2.43 -15.95
CA ALA A 264 -7.56 1.46 -14.86
C ALA A 264 -6.98 2.05 -13.57
N TYR A 265 -5.85 2.75 -13.67
CA TYR A 265 -5.21 3.42 -12.53
C TYR A 265 -6.13 4.48 -11.90
N ALA A 266 -6.71 5.36 -12.72
CA ALA A 266 -7.59 6.42 -12.22
C ALA A 266 -8.87 5.86 -11.56
N GLY A 267 -9.48 4.83 -12.14
CA GLY A 267 -10.65 4.16 -11.58
C GLY A 267 -10.31 3.39 -10.30
N TRP A 268 -9.18 2.72 -10.29
CA TRP A 268 -8.70 1.98 -9.12
C TRP A 268 -8.42 2.89 -7.92
N ASP A 269 -7.70 4.00 -8.14
CA ASP A 269 -7.45 4.99 -7.10
C ASP A 269 -8.76 5.51 -6.48
N ARG A 270 -9.75 5.83 -7.31
CA ARG A 270 -11.07 6.25 -6.83
C ARG A 270 -11.80 5.15 -6.08
N LEU A 271 -11.77 3.91 -6.57
CA LEU A 271 -12.38 2.77 -5.89
C LEU A 271 -11.76 2.58 -4.50
N LEU A 272 -10.43 2.61 -4.41
CA LEU A 272 -9.74 2.47 -3.14
C LEU A 272 -10.06 3.60 -2.18
N THR A 273 -10.02 4.85 -2.65
CA THR A 273 -10.15 6.03 -1.78
C THR A 273 -11.60 6.35 -1.41
N ARG A 274 -12.56 6.13 -2.32
CA ARG A 274 -13.97 6.53 -2.14
C ARG A 274 -14.87 5.40 -1.68
N VAL A 275 -14.46 4.15 -1.93
CA VAL A 275 -15.29 2.99 -1.64
C VAL A 275 -14.61 2.04 -0.66
N ALA A 276 -13.40 1.54 -0.96
CA ALA A 276 -12.76 0.55 -0.10
C ALA A 276 -12.30 1.14 1.24
N LEU A 277 -11.66 2.30 1.24
CA LEU A 277 -11.14 2.94 2.46
C LEU A 277 -12.24 3.26 3.49
N PRO A 278 -13.44 3.75 3.13
CA PRO A 278 -14.54 3.87 4.07
C PRO A 278 -14.90 2.56 4.77
N ALA A 279 -14.98 1.46 4.03
CA ALA A 279 -15.25 0.13 4.59
C ALA A 279 -14.13 -0.32 5.55
N TRP A 280 -12.88 -0.17 5.14
CA TRP A 280 -11.72 -0.55 5.96
C TRP A 280 -11.69 0.20 7.30
N ARG A 281 -12.03 1.49 7.30
CA ARG A 281 -12.14 2.31 8.52
C ARG A 281 -13.21 1.81 9.49
N MET A 282 -14.19 1.08 8.99
CA MET A 282 -15.28 0.48 9.78
C MET A 282 -15.01 -0.98 10.18
N GLY A 283 -13.79 -1.47 9.96
CA GLY A 283 -13.47 -2.88 10.21
C GLY A 283 -14.12 -3.84 9.21
N ARG A 284 -14.47 -3.34 8.03
CA ARG A 284 -15.04 -4.13 6.93
C ARG A 284 -14.14 -4.05 5.70
N TRP A 285 -14.25 -5.02 4.82
CA TRP A 285 -13.59 -4.95 3.52
C TRP A 285 -14.53 -5.46 2.44
N PRO A 286 -14.55 -4.82 1.25
CA PRO A 286 -15.37 -5.28 0.14
C PRO A 286 -15.02 -6.72 -0.18
N SER A 287 -16.01 -7.63 -0.21
CA SER A 287 -15.78 -9.05 -0.48
C SER A 287 -15.17 -9.28 -1.86
N ARG A 288 -15.44 -8.37 -2.80
CA ARG A 288 -14.91 -8.38 -4.17
C ARG A 288 -14.68 -6.95 -4.64
N LEU A 289 -13.65 -6.77 -5.46
CA LEU A 289 -13.32 -5.48 -6.08
C LEU A 289 -13.62 -5.47 -7.60
N ASP A 290 -13.88 -6.61 -8.22
CA ASP A 290 -14.15 -6.77 -9.65
C ASP A 290 -15.34 -5.94 -10.14
N ALA A 291 -16.50 -6.10 -9.52
CA ALA A 291 -17.69 -5.34 -9.85
C ALA A 291 -17.50 -3.84 -9.60
N GLY A 292 -16.85 -3.50 -8.49
CA GLY A 292 -16.53 -2.12 -8.15
C GLY A 292 -15.56 -1.48 -9.14
N VAL A 293 -14.52 -2.20 -9.56
CA VAL A 293 -13.57 -1.72 -10.58
C VAL A 293 -14.30 -1.44 -11.89
N VAL A 294 -15.09 -2.38 -12.38
CA VAL A 294 -15.84 -2.22 -13.65
C VAL A 294 -16.84 -1.09 -13.55
N ALA A 295 -17.57 -0.97 -12.44
CA ALA A 295 -18.55 0.09 -12.24
C ALA A 295 -17.87 1.47 -12.15
N ALA A 296 -16.80 1.61 -11.37
CA ALA A 296 -16.05 2.85 -11.23
C ALA A 296 -15.47 3.31 -12.56
N LEU A 297 -14.89 2.40 -13.34
CA LEU A 297 -14.32 2.70 -14.64
C LEU A 297 -15.40 3.00 -15.69
N THR A 298 -16.55 2.36 -15.61
CA THR A 298 -17.70 2.68 -16.49
C THR A 298 -18.23 4.09 -16.24
N GLU A 299 -18.36 4.49 -14.97
CA GLU A 299 -18.77 5.85 -14.61
C GLU A 299 -17.72 6.89 -14.98
N LEU A 300 -16.43 6.58 -14.78
CA LEU A 300 -15.34 7.44 -15.24
C LEU A 300 -15.41 7.63 -16.77
N SER A 301 -15.66 6.55 -17.52
CA SER A 301 -15.84 6.57 -18.98
C SER A 301 -16.99 7.45 -19.44
N ARG A 302 -18.11 7.41 -18.73
CA ARG A 302 -19.27 8.26 -19.06
C ARG A 302 -19.00 9.75 -18.83
N ARG A 303 -18.20 10.07 -17.82
CA ARG A 303 -17.87 11.46 -17.49
C ARG A 303 -16.70 12.00 -18.31
N ASP A 304 -15.82 11.12 -18.74
CA ASP A 304 -14.62 11.48 -19.51
C ASP A 304 -14.72 10.91 -20.93
N ARG A 305 -14.72 11.81 -21.92
CA ARG A 305 -14.76 11.43 -23.35
C ARG A 305 -13.54 10.64 -23.83
N LEU A 306 -12.48 10.56 -23.00
CA LEU A 306 -11.30 9.73 -23.28
C LEU A 306 -11.62 8.23 -23.36
N ALA A 307 -12.79 7.80 -22.93
CA ALA A 307 -13.23 6.42 -22.95
C ALA A 307 -14.21 6.12 -24.09
N GLU A 308 -14.25 6.92 -25.14
CA GLU A 308 -14.99 6.62 -26.37
C GLU A 308 -14.58 5.23 -26.89
N GLY A 309 -15.57 4.39 -27.16
CA GLY A 309 -15.35 3.02 -27.63
C GLY A 309 -15.43 1.92 -26.57
N PHE A 310 -15.64 2.24 -25.29
CA PHE A 310 -15.82 1.23 -24.24
C PHE A 310 -17.00 0.27 -24.57
N GLU A 311 -18.11 0.80 -25.06
CA GLU A 311 -19.30 0.01 -25.42
C GLU A 311 -19.03 -0.99 -26.56
N SER A 312 -18.20 -0.62 -27.54
CA SER A 312 -17.82 -1.50 -28.63
C SER A 312 -16.96 -2.68 -28.17
N ARG A 313 -16.32 -2.58 -27.02
CA ARG A 313 -15.43 -3.59 -26.43
C ARG A 313 -16.16 -4.60 -25.55
N LEU A 314 -17.43 -4.37 -25.21
CA LEU A 314 -18.21 -5.29 -24.37
C LEU A 314 -18.39 -6.69 -24.98
N GLY A 315 -18.28 -6.83 -26.31
CA GLY A 315 -18.32 -8.12 -27.03
C GLY A 315 -17.01 -8.92 -26.97
N GLU A 316 -15.91 -8.34 -26.51
CA GLU A 316 -14.62 -9.02 -26.43
C GLU A 316 -14.46 -9.79 -25.10
N ARG A 317 -13.73 -10.91 -25.14
CA ARG A 317 -13.50 -11.76 -23.95
C ARG A 317 -12.76 -10.97 -22.86
N PRO A 318 -13.33 -10.79 -21.67
CA PRO A 318 -12.66 -10.11 -20.57
C PRO A 318 -11.50 -10.95 -20.02
N ALA A 319 -10.49 -10.31 -19.46
CA ALA A 319 -9.30 -11.02 -18.99
C ALA A 319 -9.58 -11.87 -17.74
N CYS A 320 -10.58 -11.52 -16.92
CA CYS A 320 -11.00 -12.34 -15.78
C CYS A 320 -11.49 -13.74 -16.18
N ASP A 321 -11.97 -13.94 -17.44
CA ASP A 321 -12.35 -15.25 -17.95
C ASP A 321 -11.16 -16.22 -18.17
N LEU A 322 -9.93 -15.74 -17.95
CA LEU A 322 -8.74 -16.58 -17.90
C LEU A 322 -8.56 -17.31 -16.56
N LEU A 323 -9.38 -16.96 -15.56
CA LEU A 323 -9.44 -17.59 -14.25
C LEU A 323 -10.62 -18.57 -14.19
N GLU A 324 -10.44 -19.73 -13.59
CA GLU A 324 -11.54 -20.71 -13.40
C GLU A 324 -12.55 -20.23 -12.35
N GLU A 325 -12.05 -19.65 -11.24
CA GLU A 325 -12.86 -19.11 -10.16
C GLU A 325 -12.47 -17.65 -9.90
N PRO A 326 -12.90 -16.69 -10.74
CA PRO A 326 -12.53 -15.29 -10.60
C PRO A 326 -12.89 -14.71 -9.24
N GLY A 327 -14.05 -15.09 -8.67
CA GLY A 327 -14.53 -14.57 -7.39
C GLY A 327 -13.63 -14.90 -6.20
N THR A 328 -13.07 -16.12 -6.15
CA THR A 328 -12.15 -16.54 -5.08
C THR A 328 -10.83 -15.77 -5.15
N VAL A 329 -10.36 -15.53 -6.37
CA VAL A 329 -9.12 -14.77 -6.60
C VAL A 329 -9.33 -13.30 -6.24
N ASP A 330 -10.50 -12.75 -6.57
CA ASP A 330 -10.84 -11.36 -6.26
C ASP A 330 -11.03 -11.13 -4.75
N GLU A 331 -11.65 -12.07 -4.05
CA GLU A 331 -11.75 -12.02 -2.58
C GLU A 331 -10.37 -11.96 -1.92
N ALA A 332 -9.44 -12.81 -2.36
CA ALA A 332 -8.07 -12.82 -1.86
C ALA A 332 -7.32 -11.51 -2.21
N ALA A 333 -7.54 -10.96 -3.41
CA ALA A 333 -6.95 -9.70 -3.83
C ALA A 333 -7.52 -8.51 -3.05
N SER A 334 -8.83 -8.51 -2.75
CA SER A 334 -9.49 -7.49 -1.94
C SER A 334 -8.98 -7.47 -0.50
N LEU A 335 -8.86 -8.64 0.13
CA LEU A 335 -8.28 -8.74 1.47
C LEU A 335 -6.80 -8.29 1.48
N LEU A 336 -6.05 -8.64 0.44
CA LEU A 336 -4.66 -8.19 0.30
C LEU A 336 -4.57 -6.67 0.11
N ALA A 337 -5.48 -6.07 -0.67
CA ALA A 337 -5.57 -4.62 -0.83
C ALA A 337 -5.78 -3.91 0.52
N ALA A 338 -6.70 -4.42 1.33
CA ALA A 338 -6.95 -3.88 2.66
C ALA A 338 -5.71 -3.94 3.56
N ARG A 339 -4.93 -5.01 3.48
CA ARG A 339 -3.65 -5.14 4.22
C ARG A 339 -2.60 -4.16 3.74
N LEU A 340 -2.44 -4.02 2.43
CA LEU A 340 -1.40 -3.16 1.84
C LEU A 340 -1.69 -1.67 2.03
N PHE A 341 -2.94 -1.27 1.83
CA PHE A 341 -3.32 0.14 1.78
C PHE A 341 -3.91 0.68 3.09
N HIS A 342 -4.32 -0.21 4.01
CA HIS A 342 -4.91 0.19 5.28
C HIS A 342 -4.28 -0.48 6.51
N GLY A 343 -3.47 -1.52 6.34
CA GLY A 343 -2.88 -2.28 7.45
C GLY A 343 -3.85 -3.24 8.13
N GLY A 344 -4.90 -3.65 7.45
CA GLY A 344 -5.88 -4.59 7.98
C GLY A 344 -5.28 -5.96 8.34
N PRO A 345 -5.92 -6.72 9.26
CA PRO A 345 -5.49 -8.06 9.65
C PRO A 345 -5.41 -9.03 8.47
N PRO A 346 -4.51 -10.03 8.51
CA PRO A 346 -4.37 -11.00 7.43
C PRO A 346 -5.51 -12.02 7.36
N ARG A 347 -6.33 -12.10 8.40
CA ARG A 347 -7.44 -13.08 8.51
C ARG A 347 -8.71 -12.39 8.92
N GLN A 348 -9.83 -12.98 8.52
CA GLN A 348 -11.15 -12.56 8.96
C GLN A 348 -11.31 -12.78 10.47
N GLY A 349 -12.08 -11.90 11.10
CA GLY A 349 -12.41 -11.95 12.50
C GLY A 349 -13.72 -11.20 12.79
N PRO A 350 -14.19 -11.17 14.03
CA PRO A 350 -15.44 -10.49 14.38
C PRO A 350 -15.43 -9.00 14.06
N ASP A 351 -14.25 -8.37 14.22
CA ASP A 351 -14.04 -6.94 13.96
C ASP A 351 -13.44 -6.65 12.58
N TRP A 352 -13.28 -7.68 11.74
CA TRP A 352 -12.72 -7.59 10.40
C TRP A 352 -13.34 -8.62 9.47
N SER A 353 -14.42 -8.23 8.80
CA SER A 353 -15.22 -9.15 8.00
C SER A 353 -15.56 -8.57 6.61
N PRO A 354 -15.79 -9.43 5.61
CA PRO A 354 -16.19 -8.99 4.28
C PRO A 354 -17.58 -8.35 4.31
N VAL A 355 -17.80 -7.40 3.40
CA VAL A 355 -19.09 -6.81 3.10
C VAL A 355 -19.40 -7.00 1.62
N ALA A 356 -20.60 -7.48 1.31
CA ALA A 356 -21.07 -7.62 -0.06
C ALA A 356 -21.62 -6.27 -0.59
N TRP A 357 -21.64 -6.09 -1.91
CA TRP A 357 -22.04 -4.82 -2.51
C TRP A 357 -23.52 -4.45 -2.28
N ASP A 358 -24.38 -5.44 -2.16
CA ASP A 358 -25.81 -5.26 -1.86
C ASP A 358 -26.07 -4.77 -0.43
N THR A 359 -25.24 -5.19 0.53
CA THR A 359 -25.35 -4.75 1.94
C THR A 359 -24.44 -3.56 2.26
N TYR A 360 -23.52 -3.21 1.36
CA TYR A 360 -22.56 -2.13 1.56
C TYR A 360 -23.20 -0.78 1.95
N PRO A 361 -24.30 -0.31 1.29
CA PRO A 361 -24.92 0.96 1.65
C PRO A 361 -25.38 1.01 3.11
N GLU A 362 -25.95 -0.06 3.62
CA GLU A 362 -26.46 -0.12 4.99
C GLU A 362 -25.35 -0.38 6.00
N GLU A 363 -24.44 -1.32 5.69
CA GLU A 363 -23.39 -1.74 6.62
C GLU A 363 -22.20 -0.78 6.70
N VAL A 364 -21.96 0.00 5.66
CA VAL A 364 -20.83 0.92 5.61
C VAL A 364 -21.30 2.36 5.53
N VAL A 365 -22.12 2.73 4.54
CA VAL A 365 -22.47 4.14 4.30
C VAL A 365 -23.33 4.69 5.44
N ASP A 366 -24.41 4.01 5.83
CA ASP A 366 -25.26 4.46 6.93
C ASP A 366 -24.48 4.57 8.25
N ARG A 367 -23.65 3.57 8.55
CA ARG A 367 -22.82 3.59 9.78
C ARG A 367 -21.80 4.73 9.80
N ILE A 368 -21.15 5.03 8.68
CA ILE A 368 -20.23 6.18 8.59
C ILE A 368 -20.99 7.47 8.88
N TRP A 369 -22.12 7.68 8.22
CA TRP A 369 -22.92 8.88 8.45
C TRP A 369 -23.34 9.01 9.91
N ARG A 370 -23.81 7.93 10.54
CA ARG A 370 -24.21 7.95 11.96
C ARG A 370 -23.02 8.19 12.89
N SER A 371 -21.86 7.62 12.59
CA SER A 371 -20.62 7.86 13.35
C SER A 371 -20.16 9.32 13.23
N ASP A 372 -20.19 9.89 12.02
CA ASP A 372 -19.82 11.29 11.79
C ASP A 372 -20.84 12.24 12.42
N ALA A 373 -22.14 11.93 12.34
CA ALA A 373 -23.19 12.69 13.00
C ALA A 373 -23.03 12.63 14.52
N ALA A 374 -22.73 11.46 15.10
CA ALA A 374 -22.49 11.31 16.52
C ALA A 374 -21.28 12.15 16.99
N ARG A 375 -20.20 12.13 16.23
CA ARG A 375 -19.01 12.94 16.50
C ARG A 375 -19.31 14.44 16.45
N LEU A 376 -20.09 14.89 15.47
CA LEU A 376 -20.53 16.28 15.38
C LEU A 376 -21.37 16.70 16.60
N ILE A 377 -22.29 15.86 17.04
CA ILE A 377 -23.11 16.14 18.22
C ILE A 377 -22.26 16.17 19.50
N THR A 378 -21.32 15.23 19.68
CA THR A 378 -20.39 15.23 20.82
C THR A 378 -19.61 16.53 20.90
N VAL A 379 -19.04 16.96 19.76
CA VAL A 379 -18.31 18.23 19.69
C VAL A 379 -19.22 19.44 19.93
N LEU A 380 -20.46 19.39 19.48
CA LEU A 380 -21.44 20.45 19.71
C LEU A 380 -21.83 20.54 21.19
N ASP A 381 -21.97 19.41 21.88
CA ASP A 381 -22.28 19.35 23.31
C ASP A 381 -21.12 19.90 24.17
N GLU A 382 -19.84 19.59 23.80
CA GLU A 382 -18.65 20.15 24.43
C GLU A 382 -18.58 21.68 24.34
N VAL A 383 -19.18 22.30 23.31
CA VAL A 383 -19.25 23.76 23.16
C VAL A 383 -20.27 24.37 24.10
N HIS A 384 -21.34 23.60 24.46
CA HIS A 384 -22.43 24.08 25.28
C HIS A 384 -22.24 23.87 26.81
N GLU A 385 -21.21 23.08 27.21
CA GLU A 385 -20.82 23.03 28.63
C GLU A 385 -20.11 24.33 29.01
N PRO A 386 -20.76 25.24 29.80
CA PRO A 386 -20.12 26.49 30.15
C PRO A 386 -18.97 26.23 31.11
N ALA A 387 -18.04 27.19 31.16
CA ALA A 387 -16.90 27.30 32.09
C ALA A 387 -17.29 27.24 33.61
N GLU A 388 -18.49 26.89 33.97
CA GLU A 388 -18.99 26.72 35.35
C GLU A 388 -18.39 25.50 36.06
N ALA A 389 -17.90 24.50 35.34
CA ALA A 389 -17.26 23.32 35.93
C ALA A 389 -15.85 23.56 36.48
N LEU A 390 -15.17 24.66 36.12
CA LEU A 390 -13.81 24.99 36.61
C LEU A 390 -13.82 25.74 37.97
N GLY A 391 -14.97 26.21 38.42
CA GLY A 391 -15.13 27.02 39.65
C GLY A 391 -15.51 26.27 40.93
N SER A 392 -15.95 25.02 40.88
CA SER A 392 -16.55 24.31 42.04
C SER A 392 -15.87 22.97 42.36
N ARG A 393 -14.58 22.88 42.34
CA ARG A 393 -13.86 21.76 42.98
C ARG A 393 -13.69 22.00 44.47
N ARG A 394 -14.82 22.07 45.20
CA ARG A 394 -14.83 21.89 46.67
C ARG A 394 -14.87 20.40 46.98
N VAL A 395 -13.86 19.98 47.70
CA VAL A 395 -13.68 18.67 48.29
C VAL A 395 -14.93 18.21 48.99
N SER A 396 -15.58 17.14 48.54
CA SER A 396 -16.53 16.35 49.29
C SER A 396 -16.04 14.92 49.38
N VAL A 397 -15.79 14.48 50.60
CA VAL A 397 -15.40 13.13 50.99
C VAL A 397 -16.55 12.17 50.66
N PRO A 398 -16.30 11.00 50.05
CA PRO A 398 -17.39 10.06 49.74
C PRO A 398 -17.65 9.14 50.92
N THR A 399 -18.90 9.17 51.45
CA THR A 399 -19.46 8.09 52.27
C THR A 399 -20.17 7.10 51.30
N GLY A 400 -19.78 5.82 51.41
CA GLY A 400 -20.14 4.81 50.44
C GLY A 400 -21.63 4.43 50.36
N ALA A 401 -21.98 4.00 49.16
CA ALA A 401 -23.01 2.96 48.91
C ALA A 401 -22.99 2.58 47.43
N ALA A 402 -23.13 1.31 47.18
CA ALA A 402 -23.20 0.52 45.96
C ALA A 402 -23.53 1.23 44.63
N ALA A 403 -22.63 1.17 43.69
CA ALA A 403 -22.83 1.57 42.31
C ALA A 403 -23.43 0.42 41.51
N GLY A 404 -24.71 0.55 41.16
CA GLY A 404 -25.33 -0.15 40.05
C GLY A 404 -24.83 0.46 38.73
N LEU A 405 -24.31 -0.36 37.83
CA LEU A 405 -24.02 -0.04 36.42
C LEU A 405 -25.37 0.25 35.71
N HIS A 406 -25.76 1.50 35.66
CA HIS A 406 -26.79 1.97 34.73
C HIS A 406 -26.15 3.10 33.91
N GLY A 407 -25.88 2.81 32.62
CA GLY A 407 -25.65 3.84 31.63
C GLY A 407 -26.78 4.85 31.68
N THR A 408 -26.47 6.13 31.76
CA THR A 408 -27.45 7.22 31.68
C THR A 408 -28.23 7.05 30.38
N PRO A 409 -29.60 6.98 30.44
CA PRO A 409 -30.39 6.92 29.22
C PRO A 409 -30.17 8.22 28.44
N ASP A 410 -29.75 8.07 27.20
CA ASP A 410 -29.66 9.14 26.21
C ASP A 410 -30.95 9.96 26.22
N GLN A 411 -30.86 11.24 26.54
CA GLN A 411 -32.05 12.09 26.60
C GLN A 411 -32.56 12.29 25.18
N PRO A 412 -33.77 11.74 24.81
CA PRO A 412 -34.30 11.91 23.47
C PRO A 412 -34.64 13.40 23.27
N GLY A 413 -33.88 14.07 22.39
CA GLY A 413 -34.05 15.49 22.05
C GLY A 413 -32.78 16.27 21.78
N ARG A 414 -31.59 15.74 22.13
CA ARG A 414 -30.30 16.45 21.92
C ARG A 414 -29.72 16.29 20.52
N ALA A 415 -29.87 15.17 19.87
CA ALA A 415 -29.29 14.88 18.56
C ALA A 415 -30.22 15.30 17.40
N THR A 416 -30.36 16.59 17.16
CA THR A 416 -31.20 17.13 16.08
C THR A 416 -30.40 17.96 15.09
N LEU A 417 -30.80 17.89 13.81
CA LEU A 417 -30.19 18.72 12.75
C LEU A 417 -30.46 20.22 12.99
N ALA A 418 -31.62 20.57 13.60
CA ALA A 418 -31.95 21.96 13.92
C ALA A 418 -30.87 22.62 14.79
N ARG A 419 -30.34 21.95 15.82
CA ARG A 419 -29.25 22.48 16.67
C ARG A 419 -27.99 22.81 15.87
N VAL A 420 -27.65 21.94 14.93
CA VAL A 420 -26.48 22.14 14.07
C VAL A 420 -26.68 23.34 13.15
N LEU A 421 -27.86 23.47 12.54
CA LEU A 421 -28.22 24.61 11.70
C LEU A 421 -28.16 25.93 12.48
N ASP A 422 -28.75 25.98 13.70
CA ASP A 422 -28.77 27.19 14.54
C ASP A 422 -27.34 27.58 14.95
N ARG A 423 -26.49 26.63 15.34
CA ARG A 423 -25.10 26.90 15.73
C ARG A 423 -24.26 27.45 14.58
N LEU A 424 -24.38 26.85 13.40
CA LEU A 424 -23.64 27.29 12.22
C LEU A 424 -24.13 28.64 11.71
N SER A 425 -25.44 28.87 11.74
CA SER A 425 -26.01 30.19 11.38
C SER A 425 -25.60 31.31 12.35
N ALA A 426 -25.29 30.98 13.60
CA ALA A 426 -24.79 31.92 14.60
C ALA A 426 -23.25 32.17 14.49
N GLY A 427 -22.56 31.64 13.46
CA GLY A 427 -21.13 31.86 13.22
C GLY A 427 -20.21 30.85 13.93
N GLY A 428 -20.72 29.69 14.34
CA GLY A 428 -19.93 28.66 15.07
C GLY A 428 -19.04 27.76 14.21
N SER A 429 -18.88 28.02 12.91
CA SER A 429 -18.19 27.12 11.96
C SER A 429 -16.70 26.93 12.28
N GLU A 430 -15.96 28.00 12.56
CA GLU A 430 -14.52 27.93 12.84
C GLU A 430 -14.21 27.12 14.10
N GLU A 431 -14.98 27.35 15.17
CA GLU A 431 -14.81 26.64 16.43
C GLU A 431 -15.11 25.15 16.29
N LEU A 432 -16.24 24.80 15.63
CA LEU A 432 -16.60 23.42 15.37
C LEU A 432 -15.56 22.71 14.48
N ALA A 433 -15.10 23.37 13.41
CA ALA A 433 -14.07 22.86 12.54
C ALA A 433 -12.77 22.54 13.29
N ALA A 434 -12.32 23.45 14.18
CA ALA A 434 -11.11 23.25 14.97
C ALA A 434 -11.26 22.10 15.99
N ARG A 435 -12.44 21.92 16.57
CA ARG A 435 -12.73 20.83 17.53
C ARG A 435 -12.82 19.47 16.83
N ILE A 436 -13.54 19.39 15.70
CA ILE A 436 -13.64 18.18 14.88
C ILE A 436 -12.24 17.74 14.43
N THR A 437 -11.42 18.68 13.93
CA THR A 437 -10.04 18.36 13.53
C THR A 437 -9.23 17.73 14.66
N ARG A 438 -9.34 18.28 15.88
CA ARG A 438 -8.65 17.72 17.05
C ARG A 438 -9.20 16.34 17.44
N HIS A 439 -10.50 16.12 17.33
CA HIS A 439 -11.11 14.85 17.66
C HIS A 439 -10.68 13.76 16.67
N VAL A 440 -10.78 14.04 15.38
CA VAL A 440 -10.35 13.13 14.30
C VAL A 440 -8.85 12.84 14.40
N ALA A 441 -8.00 13.85 14.64
CA ALA A 441 -6.56 13.65 14.79
C ALA A 441 -6.21 12.74 15.98
N ARG A 442 -6.95 12.82 17.11
CA ARG A 442 -6.75 11.92 18.26
C ARG A 442 -7.15 10.48 17.91
N GLU A 443 -8.28 10.29 17.23
CA GLU A 443 -8.73 8.97 16.81
C GLU A 443 -7.75 8.34 15.80
N GLU A 444 -7.26 9.13 14.84
CA GLU A 444 -6.28 8.66 13.86
C GLU A 444 -4.96 8.29 14.54
N ALA A 445 -4.45 9.11 15.46
CA ALA A 445 -3.24 8.80 16.22
C ALA A 445 -3.37 7.51 17.04
N ALA A 446 -4.51 7.30 17.70
CA ALA A 446 -4.78 6.08 18.46
C ALA A 446 -4.83 4.83 17.56
N ARG A 447 -5.46 4.95 16.38
CA ARG A 447 -5.49 3.85 15.38
C ARG A 447 -4.10 3.54 14.83
N GLU A 448 -3.31 4.57 14.50
CA GLU A 448 -1.93 4.39 14.02
C GLU A 448 -1.05 3.69 15.05
N GLU A 449 -1.23 4.00 16.34
CA GLU A 449 -0.51 3.35 17.43
C GLU A 449 -0.89 1.87 17.52
N THR A 450 -2.18 1.53 17.51
CA THR A 450 -2.68 0.15 17.49
C THR A 450 -2.16 -0.61 16.26
N THR A 451 -2.28 -0.02 15.07
CA THR A 451 -1.81 -0.63 13.82
C THR A 451 -0.28 -0.87 13.85
N ARG A 452 0.47 0.06 14.45
CA ARG A 452 1.94 -0.07 14.59
C ARG A 452 2.32 -1.19 15.55
N GLU A 453 1.60 -1.33 16.66
CA GLU A 453 1.80 -2.41 17.63
C GLU A 453 1.47 -3.79 17.00
N GLU A 454 0.35 -3.90 16.29
CA GLU A 454 -0.04 -5.10 15.57
C GLU A 454 0.95 -5.45 14.46
N ALA A 455 1.41 -4.46 13.68
CA ALA A 455 2.41 -4.65 12.65
C ALA A 455 3.76 -5.10 13.22
N ALA A 456 4.17 -4.56 14.38
CA ALA A 456 5.39 -4.99 15.08
C ALA A 456 5.26 -6.43 15.59
N ALA A 457 4.12 -6.80 16.15
CA ALA A 457 3.84 -8.16 16.59
C ALA A 457 3.84 -9.15 15.39
N GLN A 458 3.25 -8.76 14.26
CA GLN A 458 3.20 -9.56 13.04
C GLN A 458 4.58 -9.68 12.38
N ALA A 459 5.37 -8.58 12.35
CA ALA A 459 6.72 -8.59 11.80
C ALA A 459 7.66 -9.53 12.57
N ALA A 460 7.40 -9.73 13.86
CA ALA A 460 8.13 -10.70 14.69
C ALA A 460 7.84 -12.16 14.28
N VAL A 461 6.68 -12.44 13.66
CA VAL A 461 6.23 -13.77 13.25
C VAL A 461 6.57 -14.06 11.78
N ASP A 462 6.27 -13.15 10.86
CA ASP A 462 6.27 -13.38 9.40
C ASP A 462 7.36 -12.63 8.62
N GLY A 463 8.16 -11.79 9.28
CA GLY A 463 9.11 -10.87 8.65
C GLY A 463 8.46 -9.53 8.26
N ALA A 464 9.30 -8.53 7.99
CA ALA A 464 8.88 -7.14 7.79
C ALA A 464 7.81 -6.99 6.68
N PHE A 465 6.65 -6.48 7.07
CA PHE A 465 5.59 -6.08 6.15
C PHE A 465 5.82 -4.62 5.70
N ALA A 466 5.45 -4.31 4.46
CA ALA A 466 5.62 -2.96 3.91
C ALA A 466 4.77 -1.92 4.68
N PRO A 467 5.22 -0.66 4.77
CA PRO A 467 4.45 0.39 5.43
C PRO A 467 3.13 0.67 4.71
N VAL A 468 2.13 1.05 5.50
CA VAL A 468 0.82 1.48 5.01
C VAL A 468 0.97 2.76 4.18
N TYR A 469 0.38 2.80 3.01
CA TYR A 469 0.37 3.98 2.16
C TYR A 469 -0.80 4.90 2.55
N HIS A 470 -0.52 6.20 2.73
CA HIS A 470 -1.59 7.17 2.93
C HIS A 470 -2.32 7.43 1.60
N LEU A 471 -3.54 6.92 1.48
CA LEU A 471 -4.36 7.04 0.26
C LEU A 471 -4.97 8.43 0.05
N LEU A 472 -5.10 9.23 1.10
CA LEU A 472 -5.73 10.55 1.03
C LEU A 472 -4.82 11.62 1.59
N PRO A 473 -4.79 12.83 0.96
CA PRO A 473 -4.13 13.99 1.53
C PRO A 473 -4.83 14.42 2.83
N PRO A 474 -4.13 15.14 3.73
CA PRO A 474 -4.73 15.68 4.94
C PRO A 474 -5.86 16.65 4.59
N ARG A 475 -7.01 16.52 5.29
CA ARG A 475 -8.19 17.37 5.09
C ARG A 475 -8.11 18.62 5.95
N THR A 476 -8.65 19.71 5.44
CA THR A 476 -8.83 20.93 6.23
C THR A 476 -9.98 20.77 7.23
N GLY A 477 -9.96 21.56 8.31
CA GLY A 477 -11.03 21.53 9.29
C GLY A 477 -12.42 21.88 8.73
N ARG A 478 -12.47 22.72 7.71
CA ARG A 478 -13.73 23.08 7.01
C ARG A 478 -14.25 21.92 6.17
N GLU A 479 -13.39 21.22 5.46
CA GLU A 479 -13.77 20.01 4.72
C GLU A 479 -14.32 18.95 5.66
N LEU A 480 -13.63 18.71 6.79
CA LEU A 480 -14.11 17.78 7.82
C LEU A 480 -15.48 18.19 8.37
N LEU A 481 -15.68 19.47 8.70
CA LEU A 481 -16.97 19.97 9.17
C LEU A 481 -18.07 19.80 8.12
N THR A 482 -17.76 20.08 6.84
CA THR A 482 -18.69 19.90 5.72
C THR A 482 -19.15 18.45 5.60
N ASP A 483 -18.21 17.51 5.69
CA ASP A 483 -18.52 16.08 5.65
C ASP A 483 -19.42 15.64 6.82
N HIS A 484 -19.12 16.10 8.05
CA HIS A 484 -19.91 15.76 9.24
C HIS A 484 -21.32 16.38 9.20
N VAL A 485 -21.45 17.62 8.68
CA VAL A 485 -22.77 18.24 8.47
C VAL A 485 -23.55 17.51 7.38
N THR A 486 -22.90 17.12 6.29
CA THR A 486 -23.51 16.32 5.23
C THR A 486 -24.01 14.99 5.78
N ALA A 487 -23.20 14.29 6.58
CA ALA A 487 -23.58 13.05 7.24
C ALA A 487 -24.82 13.23 8.14
N MET A 488 -24.85 14.31 8.91
CA MET A 488 -25.99 14.66 9.77
C MET A 488 -27.26 14.89 8.96
N VAL A 489 -27.18 15.60 7.81
CA VAL A 489 -28.32 15.80 6.90
C VAL A 489 -28.78 14.48 6.29
N CYS A 490 -27.85 13.61 5.87
CA CYS A 490 -28.17 12.30 5.33
C CYS A 490 -28.88 11.42 6.36
N CYS A 491 -28.40 11.36 7.61
CA CYS A 491 -29.09 10.66 8.70
C CYS A 491 -30.52 11.20 8.93
N ALA A 492 -30.69 12.54 8.97
CA ALA A 492 -32.01 13.15 9.13
C ALA A 492 -32.93 12.80 7.94
N ALA A 493 -32.44 12.75 6.72
CA ALA A 493 -33.20 12.38 5.53
C ALA A 493 -33.61 10.88 5.57
N VAL A 494 -32.73 10.01 6.00
CA VAL A 494 -33.03 8.57 6.17
C VAL A 494 -34.07 8.37 7.24
N ASP A 495 -33.91 9.01 8.40
CA ASP A 495 -34.81 8.79 9.56
C ASP A 495 -36.16 9.51 9.43
N THR A 496 -36.30 10.56 8.61
CA THR A 496 -37.53 11.39 8.60
C THR A 496 -38.20 11.54 7.23
N ALA A 497 -37.48 11.32 6.13
CA ALA A 497 -37.99 11.52 4.77
C ALA A 497 -37.99 10.25 3.91
N GLY A 498 -37.66 9.08 4.48
CA GLY A 498 -37.65 7.81 3.74
C GLY A 498 -36.54 7.75 2.65
N ALA A 499 -35.48 8.53 2.83
CA ALA A 499 -34.30 8.40 2.02
C ALA A 499 -33.54 7.10 2.35
N ALA A 500 -32.66 6.66 1.46
CA ALA A 500 -31.83 5.47 1.66
C ALA A 500 -30.35 5.80 1.42
N PRO A 501 -29.43 5.14 2.14
CA PRO A 501 -28.02 5.16 1.79
C PRO A 501 -27.81 4.45 0.46
N GLY A 502 -26.85 4.93 -0.31
CA GLY A 502 -26.47 4.35 -1.58
C GLY A 502 -24.97 4.47 -1.80
N LEU A 503 -24.50 3.89 -2.88
CA LEU A 503 -23.11 3.94 -3.29
C LEU A 503 -23.02 4.49 -4.71
N ASP A 504 -22.21 5.53 -4.88
CA ASP A 504 -21.69 5.96 -6.18
C ASP A 504 -20.26 5.48 -6.32
N TRP A 505 -19.99 4.75 -7.37
CA TRP A 505 -18.67 4.12 -7.57
C TRP A 505 -17.52 5.10 -7.80
N LEU A 506 -17.83 6.35 -8.22
CA LEU A 506 -16.81 7.41 -8.39
C LEU A 506 -16.71 8.33 -7.18
N ASP A 507 -17.86 8.68 -6.60
CA ASP A 507 -17.90 9.69 -5.55
C ASP A 507 -18.05 9.08 -4.15
N GLY A 508 -18.32 7.77 -4.05
CA GLY A 508 -18.45 7.05 -2.79
C GLY A 508 -19.87 7.13 -2.21
N PRO A 509 -20.04 7.36 -0.89
CA PRO A 509 -21.32 7.42 -0.24
C PRO A 509 -22.30 8.40 -0.90
N ALA A 510 -23.53 7.96 -1.18
CA ALA A 510 -24.56 8.74 -1.87
C ALA A 510 -25.91 8.65 -1.16
N LEU A 511 -26.65 9.75 -1.13
CA LEU A 511 -28.03 9.78 -0.62
C LEU A 511 -29.02 9.54 -1.77
N LEU A 512 -29.92 8.58 -1.58
CA LEU A 512 -30.98 8.26 -2.51
C LEU A 512 -32.34 8.71 -1.96
N VAL A 513 -33.08 9.51 -2.72
CA VAL A 513 -34.45 9.90 -2.39
C VAL A 513 -35.37 9.41 -3.50
N GLY A 514 -36.31 8.53 -3.16
CA GLY A 514 -37.14 7.86 -4.17
C GLY A 514 -36.31 7.05 -5.19
N GLY A 515 -35.17 6.51 -4.78
CA GLY A 515 -34.25 5.77 -5.65
C GLY A 515 -33.34 6.65 -6.53
N VAL A 516 -33.47 7.98 -6.47
CA VAL A 516 -32.66 8.92 -7.26
C VAL A 516 -31.57 9.55 -6.39
N ARG A 517 -30.33 9.56 -6.91
CA ARG A 517 -29.18 10.19 -6.24
C ARG A 517 -29.38 11.70 -6.12
N ARG A 518 -29.11 12.22 -4.91
CA ARG A 518 -29.20 13.66 -4.58
C ARG A 518 -27.80 14.27 -4.48
N GLY A 519 -27.19 14.55 -5.64
CA GLY A 519 -25.92 15.27 -5.71
C GLY A 519 -26.00 16.77 -5.45
N ASP A 520 -27.21 17.32 -5.40
CA ASP A 520 -27.51 18.73 -5.19
C ASP A 520 -27.38 19.20 -3.71
N LEU A 521 -27.13 18.27 -2.77
CA LEU A 521 -26.94 18.57 -1.35
C LEU A 521 -25.62 19.31 -1.05
N SER A 522 -24.58 19.05 -1.79
CA SER A 522 -23.22 19.55 -1.50
C SER A 522 -23.14 21.06 -1.43
N TRP A 523 -23.76 21.76 -2.37
CA TRP A 523 -23.74 23.22 -2.43
C TRP A 523 -24.49 23.90 -1.25
N PRO A 524 -25.71 23.51 -0.87
CA PRO A 524 -26.39 24.02 0.31
C PRO A 524 -25.62 23.84 1.62
N VAL A 525 -24.98 22.68 1.80
CA VAL A 525 -24.15 22.42 3.00
C VAL A 525 -22.92 23.31 3.01
N LEU A 526 -22.24 23.45 1.88
CA LEU A 526 -21.07 24.31 1.77
C LEU A 526 -21.40 25.78 2.11
N ARG A 527 -22.51 26.30 1.60
CA ARG A 527 -23.00 27.67 1.93
C ARG A 527 -23.24 27.86 3.43
N LEU A 528 -23.80 26.88 4.09
CA LEU A 528 -23.99 26.92 5.55
C LEU A 528 -22.65 26.95 6.29
N VAL A 529 -21.70 26.08 5.91
CA VAL A 529 -20.41 25.94 6.61
C VAL A 529 -19.53 27.17 6.37
N GLU A 530 -19.47 27.68 5.15
CA GLU A 530 -18.60 28.81 4.79
C GLU A 530 -19.14 30.16 5.20
N ASN A 531 -20.44 30.36 5.04
CA ASN A 531 -21.07 31.69 5.15
C ASN A 531 -22.10 31.80 6.28
N GLY A 532 -22.43 30.70 6.97
CA GLY A 532 -23.53 30.68 7.94
C GLY A 532 -24.94 30.78 7.32
N ASP A 533 -25.02 30.70 5.97
CA ASP A 533 -26.28 30.86 5.23
C ASP A 533 -27.06 29.52 5.22
N ALA A 534 -28.03 29.39 6.10
CA ALA A 534 -28.89 28.19 6.20
C ALA A 534 -30.05 28.19 5.20
N ALA A 535 -30.36 29.29 4.51
CA ALA A 535 -31.56 29.38 3.68
C ALA A 535 -31.58 28.35 2.53
N PRO A 536 -30.49 28.13 1.76
CA PRO A 536 -30.49 27.12 0.72
C PRO A 536 -30.71 25.71 1.26
N LEU A 537 -30.09 25.36 2.42
CA LEU A 537 -30.23 24.05 3.03
C LEU A 537 -31.64 23.83 3.60
N ARG A 538 -32.23 24.83 4.25
CA ARG A 538 -33.64 24.76 4.73
C ARG A 538 -34.60 24.57 3.56
N SER A 539 -34.39 25.24 2.43
CA SER A 539 -35.20 25.04 1.23
C SER A 539 -35.06 23.61 0.69
N TRP A 540 -33.83 23.07 0.64
CA TRP A 540 -33.59 21.70 0.23
C TRP A 540 -34.24 20.68 1.17
N LEU A 541 -34.14 20.86 2.50
CA LEU A 541 -34.74 19.99 3.50
C LEU A 541 -36.27 19.95 3.33
N THR A 542 -36.88 21.11 3.10
CA THR A 542 -38.35 21.21 2.87
C THR A 542 -38.74 20.50 1.56
N ALA A 543 -37.99 20.67 0.50
CA ALA A 543 -38.26 20.02 -0.79
C ALA A 543 -38.16 18.48 -0.73
N VAL A 544 -37.27 17.95 0.11
CA VAL A 544 -37.10 16.51 0.33
C VAL A 544 -38.06 15.96 1.38
N GLY A 545 -38.63 16.82 2.26
CA GLY A 545 -39.51 16.42 3.35
C GLY A 545 -38.78 16.05 4.64
N VAL A 546 -37.53 16.48 4.80
CA VAL A 546 -36.72 16.24 6.01
C VAL A 546 -37.19 17.14 7.15
N ARG A 547 -37.30 16.58 8.36
CA ARG A 547 -37.70 17.27 9.57
C ARG A 547 -36.51 17.49 10.49
N PRO A 548 -35.88 18.69 10.45
CA PRO A 548 -34.65 18.97 11.18
C PRO A 548 -34.78 18.96 12.70
N GLU A 549 -36.01 19.16 13.23
CA GLU A 549 -36.31 19.16 14.66
C GLU A 549 -36.46 17.76 15.26
N LYS A 550 -36.62 16.73 14.45
CA LYS A 550 -36.68 15.36 14.93
C LYS A 550 -35.33 14.83 15.33
N PRO A 551 -35.26 14.08 16.45
CA PRO A 551 -34.04 13.40 16.85
C PRO A 551 -33.67 12.33 15.81
N ILE A 552 -32.37 12.24 15.50
CA ILE A 552 -31.81 11.21 14.65
C ILE A 552 -31.24 10.06 15.49
N ARG A 553 -31.23 8.87 14.92
CA ARG A 553 -30.58 7.72 15.54
C ARG A 553 -29.06 7.86 15.29
N LEU A 554 -28.29 7.77 16.37
CA LEU A 554 -26.83 7.67 16.34
C LEU A 554 -26.41 6.22 16.57
N VAL A 555 -25.17 5.88 16.25
CA VAL A 555 -24.59 4.54 16.52
C VAL A 555 -24.30 4.38 18.00
#